data_39b88a69897fe87a394a15ad703d1eff
#
_entry.id   39b88a69897fe87a394a15ad703d1eff
#
_cell.length_a   1.000
_cell.length_b   1.000
_cell.length_c   1.000
_cell.angle_alpha   90.00
_cell.angle_beta   90.00
_cell.angle_gamma   90.00
#
_symmetry.space_group_name_H-M   'P 1'
#
loop_
_entity.id
_entity.type
_entity.pdbx_description
1 polymer ?
#
loop_
_entity_poly.entity_id
_entity_poly.type
_entity_poly.pdbx_seq_one_letter_code
_entity_poly.pdbx_strand_id
1 'polypeptide(L)'
;FLYFCVSKQNSAMIEEMLAYNREFVKNEGYKEYITNKYPDKKIAILSCMDTRLTALLPAALGIKNGDVKMIKNAGGVISHPFGSVIRSLLVAIFELGVEEIMVIAHSDCGACHMHSEEMLEKMKARGINADYIHMMSFCGVDFHSWLDGFEDTEKSVRGTVDFIVHHPLIPSD
;
A
#
# COMPACT_ATOMS: atom_id res chain seq x y z
N PHE A 1 -4.05 -20.76 1.32
CA PHE A 1 -5.46 -20.55 1.71
C PHE A 1 -5.63 -19.13 2.23
N LEU A 2 -6.77 -18.52 1.90
CA LEU A 2 -7.09 -17.17 2.35
C LEU A 2 -7.90 -17.25 3.65
N TYR A 3 -7.53 -16.43 4.64
CA TYR A 3 -8.27 -16.27 5.88
C TYR A 3 -9.04 -14.96 5.84
N PHE A 4 -10.33 -15.00 6.13
CA PHE A 4 -11.18 -13.82 6.10
C PHE A 4 -11.57 -13.41 7.52
N CYS A 5 -11.37 -12.13 7.83
CA CYS A 5 -11.88 -11.51 9.03
C CYS A 5 -12.55 -10.19 8.63
N VAL A 6 -13.79 -10.02 9.05
CA VAL A 6 -14.59 -8.84 8.72
C VAL A 6 -14.80 -8.00 9.97
N SER A 7 -14.34 -6.75 9.96
CA SER A 7 -14.36 -5.86 11.13
C SER A 7 -15.69 -5.09 11.34
N LYS A 8 -16.62 -5.20 10.40
CA LYS A 8 -17.97 -4.59 10.47
C LYS A 8 -19.02 -5.65 10.19
N GLN A 9 -20.29 -5.36 10.54
CA GLN A 9 -21.40 -6.24 10.19
C GLN A 9 -21.33 -6.61 8.70
N ASN A 10 -21.50 -7.90 8.41
CA ASN A 10 -21.44 -8.43 7.06
C ASN A 10 -22.40 -7.67 6.14
N SER A 11 -21.88 -7.04 5.11
CA SER A 11 -22.70 -6.49 4.04
C SER A 11 -23.04 -7.58 3.04
N ALA A 12 -24.13 -7.42 2.30
CA ALA A 12 -24.50 -8.35 1.22
C ALA A 12 -23.36 -8.57 0.20
N MET A 13 -22.59 -7.50 -0.08
CA MET A 13 -21.43 -7.57 -0.99
C MET A 13 -20.30 -8.44 -0.43
N ILE A 14 -20.02 -8.37 0.85
CA ILE A 14 -18.99 -9.22 1.49
C ILE A 14 -19.44 -10.68 1.45
N GLU A 15 -20.72 -10.98 1.74
CA GLU A 15 -21.25 -12.34 1.66
C GLU A 15 -21.18 -12.90 0.23
N GLU A 16 -21.45 -12.09 -0.79
CA GLU A 16 -21.28 -12.45 -2.19
C GLU A 16 -19.84 -12.83 -2.52
N MET A 17 -18.85 -12.01 -2.09
CA MET A 17 -17.44 -12.31 -2.28
C MET A 17 -17.02 -13.61 -1.58
N LEU A 18 -17.52 -13.85 -0.36
CA LEU A 18 -17.24 -15.09 0.38
C LEU A 18 -17.90 -16.32 -0.27
N ALA A 19 -19.11 -16.17 -0.81
CA ALA A 19 -19.77 -17.23 -1.56
C ALA A 19 -19.00 -17.58 -2.84
N TYR A 20 -18.56 -16.57 -3.60
CA TYR A 20 -17.71 -16.77 -4.78
C TYR A 20 -16.41 -17.50 -4.41
N ASN A 21 -15.77 -17.10 -3.31
CA ASN A 21 -14.54 -17.75 -2.85
C ASN A 21 -14.76 -19.24 -2.52
N ARG A 22 -15.86 -19.60 -1.87
CA ARG A 22 -16.18 -21.02 -1.60
C ARG A 22 -16.25 -21.85 -2.89
N GLU A 23 -16.93 -21.33 -3.91
CA GLU A 23 -17.00 -22.03 -5.22
C GLU A 23 -15.66 -22.06 -5.94
N PHE A 24 -14.88 -20.98 -5.89
CA PHE A 24 -13.53 -20.91 -6.45
C PHE A 24 -12.60 -21.97 -5.83
N VAL A 25 -12.64 -22.13 -4.51
CA VAL A 25 -11.85 -23.15 -3.81
C VAL A 25 -12.36 -24.57 -4.13
N LYS A 26 -13.66 -24.79 -4.13
CA LYS A 26 -14.30 -26.06 -4.47
C LYS A 26 -13.94 -26.53 -5.89
N ASN A 27 -13.88 -25.61 -6.83
CA ASN A 27 -13.53 -25.87 -8.23
C ASN A 27 -12.01 -25.83 -8.47
N GLU A 28 -11.21 -25.73 -7.41
CA GLU A 28 -9.74 -25.68 -7.47
C GLU A 28 -9.16 -24.56 -8.35
N GLY A 29 -9.89 -23.47 -8.53
CA GLY A 29 -9.49 -22.32 -9.35
C GLY A 29 -8.17 -21.66 -8.91
N TYR A 30 -7.73 -21.89 -7.68
CA TYR A 30 -6.45 -21.43 -7.16
C TYR A 30 -5.23 -22.12 -7.81
N LYS A 31 -5.42 -23.26 -8.49
CA LYS A 31 -4.29 -24.03 -9.07
C LYS A 31 -3.47 -23.21 -10.08
N GLU A 32 -4.13 -22.32 -10.82
CA GLU A 32 -3.45 -21.44 -11.79
C GLU A 32 -2.55 -20.40 -11.13
N TYR A 33 -2.71 -20.16 -9.83
CA TYR A 33 -2.00 -19.12 -9.06
C TYR A 33 -0.94 -19.70 -8.12
N ILE A 34 -0.70 -21.01 -8.16
CA ILE A 34 0.27 -21.65 -7.27
C ILE A 34 1.68 -21.19 -7.64
N THR A 35 2.38 -20.64 -6.66
CA THR A 35 3.76 -20.24 -6.72
C THR A 35 4.37 -20.33 -5.32
N ASN A 36 5.60 -19.88 -5.16
CA ASN A 36 6.29 -19.83 -3.88
C ASN A 36 6.38 -18.40 -3.30
N LYS A 37 7.00 -18.24 -2.16
CA LYS A 37 7.10 -16.93 -1.48
C LYS A 37 8.18 -16.00 -2.04
N TYR A 38 9.09 -16.50 -2.86
CA TYR A 38 10.18 -15.70 -3.42
C TYR A 38 9.77 -15.10 -4.75
N PRO A 39 10.03 -13.80 -5.01
CA PRO A 39 9.68 -13.18 -6.28
C PRO A 39 10.65 -13.64 -7.38
N ASP A 40 10.11 -14.18 -8.48
CA ASP A 40 10.92 -14.72 -9.58
C ASP A 40 11.82 -13.66 -10.22
N LYS A 41 11.37 -12.40 -10.26
CA LYS A 41 12.15 -11.27 -10.79
C LYS A 41 13.01 -10.55 -9.75
N LYS A 42 12.96 -10.97 -8.49
CA LYS A 42 13.68 -10.34 -7.36
C LYS A 42 13.41 -8.84 -7.19
N ILE A 43 12.24 -8.38 -7.59
CA ILE A 43 11.83 -6.98 -7.55
C ILE A 43 10.73 -6.77 -6.50
N ALA A 44 10.83 -5.67 -5.75
CA ALA A 44 9.72 -5.12 -4.99
C ALA A 44 9.20 -3.85 -5.69
N ILE A 45 7.89 -3.74 -5.82
CA ILE A 45 7.23 -2.57 -6.38
C ILE A 45 6.45 -1.86 -5.28
N LEU A 46 6.72 -0.58 -5.07
CA LEU A 46 5.88 0.32 -4.28
C LEU A 46 4.99 1.12 -5.21
N SER A 47 3.68 1.05 -5.03
CA SER A 47 2.71 1.76 -5.86
C SER A 47 1.49 2.23 -5.08
N CYS A 48 0.66 3.06 -5.72
CA CYS A 48 -0.59 3.53 -5.13
C CYS A 48 -1.61 2.39 -4.98
N MET A 49 -2.44 2.49 -3.94
CA MET A 49 -3.58 1.59 -3.70
C MET A 49 -4.80 1.90 -4.58
N ASP A 50 -4.70 2.82 -5.53
CA ASP A 50 -5.78 3.17 -6.45
C ASP A 50 -6.39 1.93 -7.09
N THR A 51 -7.73 1.85 -7.08
CA THR A 51 -8.47 0.68 -7.59
C THR A 51 -8.23 0.41 -9.07
N ARG A 52 -7.95 1.46 -9.84
CA ARG A 52 -7.64 1.38 -11.28
C ARG A 52 -6.35 0.60 -11.54
N LEU A 53 -5.42 0.57 -10.59
CA LEU A 53 -4.11 -0.09 -10.73
C LEU A 53 -4.13 -1.58 -10.35
N THR A 54 -5.20 -2.10 -9.81
CA THR A 54 -5.24 -3.48 -9.31
C THR A 54 -4.94 -4.52 -10.39
N ALA A 55 -5.55 -4.36 -11.56
CA ALA A 55 -5.28 -5.23 -12.72
C ALA A 55 -4.39 -4.54 -13.77
N LEU A 56 -4.55 -3.23 -13.97
CA LEU A 56 -3.82 -2.46 -14.98
C LEU A 56 -2.30 -2.52 -14.77
N LEU A 57 -1.83 -2.32 -13.54
CA LEU A 57 -0.39 -2.23 -13.28
C LEU A 57 0.34 -3.55 -13.61
N PRO A 58 -0.09 -4.72 -13.14
CA PRO A 58 0.51 -5.98 -13.55
C PRO A 58 0.44 -6.21 -15.06
N ALA A 59 -0.68 -5.91 -15.69
CA ALA A 59 -0.84 -6.09 -17.13
C ALA A 59 0.09 -5.17 -17.94
N ALA A 60 0.21 -3.91 -17.55
CA ALA A 60 1.08 -2.94 -18.21
C ALA A 60 2.57 -3.29 -18.14
N LEU A 61 2.97 -3.96 -17.06
CA LEU A 61 4.36 -4.40 -16.84
C LEU A 61 4.63 -5.84 -17.30
N GLY A 62 3.62 -6.55 -17.76
CA GLY A 62 3.75 -7.96 -18.15
C GLY A 62 4.14 -8.89 -16.99
N ILE A 63 3.77 -8.54 -15.75
CA ILE A 63 4.08 -9.34 -14.56
C ILE A 63 2.92 -10.27 -14.20
N LYS A 64 3.27 -11.45 -13.71
CA LYS A 64 2.36 -12.52 -13.29
C LYS A 64 2.43 -12.73 -11.78
N ASN A 65 1.49 -13.54 -11.28
CA ASN A 65 1.52 -13.97 -9.89
C ASN A 65 2.84 -14.71 -9.57
N GLY A 66 3.55 -14.25 -8.54
CA GLY A 66 4.87 -14.78 -8.15
C GLY A 66 6.06 -13.98 -8.67
N ASP A 67 5.90 -13.11 -9.66
CA ASP A 67 7.02 -12.38 -10.27
C ASP A 67 7.67 -11.35 -9.34
N VAL A 68 6.86 -10.58 -8.60
CA VAL A 68 7.32 -9.44 -7.79
C VAL A 68 6.66 -9.38 -6.42
N LYS A 69 7.26 -8.62 -5.50
CA LYS A 69 6.60 -8.18 -4.26
C LYS A 69 5.87 -6.88 -4.53
N MET A 70 4.55 -6.87 -4.33
CA MET A 70 3.74 -5.68 -4.54
C MET A 70 3.38 -5.05 -3.19
N ILE A 71 3.84 -3.82 -2.95
CA ILE A 71 3.53 -3.01 -1.77
C ILE A 71 2.65 -1.85 -2.24
N LYS A 72 1.48 -1.66 -1.60
CA LYS A 72 0.53 -0.61 -1.97
C LYS A 72 0.09 0.19 -0.76
N ASN A 73 0.08 1.52 -0.91
CA ASN A 73 -0.49 2.43 0.06
C ASN A 73 -1.10 3.67 -0.63
N ALA A 74 -1.68 4.58 0.14
CA ALA A 74 -2.19 5.83 -0.38
C ALA A 74 -1.04 6.67 -0.98
N GLY A 75 -1.08 6.87 -2.29
CA GLY A 75 -0.10 7.66 -3.03
C GLY A 75 1.18 6.92 -3.45
N GLY A 76 1.44 5.71 -2.99
CA GLY A 76 2.70 5.00 -3.28
C GLY A 76 3.92 5.69 -2.67
N VAL A 77 3.81 6.20 -1.45
CA VAL A 77 4.81 7.04 -0.76
C VAL A 77 5.30 6.42 0.55
N ILE A 78 6.40 6.94 1.08
CA ILE A 78 6.89 6.62 2.42
C ILE A 78 6.56 7.79 3.34
N SER A 79 5.61 7.60 4.24
CA SER A 79 5.15 8.61 5.19
C SER A 79 5.86 8.57 6.55
N HIS A 80 6.68 7.56 6.80
CA HIS A 80 7.42 7.41 8.05
C HIS A 80 8.66 6.54 7.85
N PRO A 81 9.84 6.93 8.40
CA PRO A 81 11.11 6.22 8.20
C PRO A 81 11.12 4.79 8.76
N PHE A 82 10.27 4.48 9.72
CA PHE A 82 10.11 3.14 10.31
C PHE A 82 8.68 2.64 10.19
N GLY A 83 7.95 3.10 9.17
CA GLY A 83 6.58 2.68 8.88
C GLY A 83 6.49 1.32 8.18
N SER A 84 5.26 0.91 7.88
CA SER A 84 4.97 -0.41 7.31
C SER A 84 5.60 -0.63 5.92
N VAL A 85 5.77 0.42 5.11
CA VAL A 85 6.41 0.31 3.80
C VAL A 85 7.88 -0.05 3.95
N ILE A 86 8.64 0.68 4.79
CA ILE A 86 10.05 0.38 5.06
C ILE A 86 10.19 -1.02 5.65
N ARG A 87 9.38 -1.39 6.66
CA ARG A 87 9.39 -2.75 7.20
C ARG A 87 9.17 -3.80 6.11
N SER A 88 8.24 -3.58 5.19
CA SER A 88 7.94 -4.50 4.10
C SER A 88 9.11 -4.62 3.11
N LEU A 89 9.77 -3.51 2.79
CA LEU A 89 10.97 -3.50 1.95
C LEU A 89 12.12 -4.25 2.60
N LEU A 90 12.38 -4.04 3.89
CA LEU A 90 13.43 -4.77 4.63
C LEU A 90 13.17 -6.29 4.63
N VAL A 91 11.92 -6.71 4.88
CA VAL A 91 11.54 -8.13 4.78
C VAL A 91 11.72 -8.65 3.36
N ALA A 92 11.35 -7.86 2.35
CA ALA A 92 11.51 -8.25 0.94
C ALA A 92 12.99 -8.45 0.57
N ILE A 93 13.87 -7.57 1.01
CA ILE A 93 15.32 -7.64 0.76
C ILE A 93 15.94 -8.80 1.53
N PHE A 94 15.85 -8.78 2.86
CA PHE A 94 16.64 -9.67 3.71
C PHE A 94 16.08 -11.09 3.85
N GLU A 95 14.76 -11.27 3.72
CA GLU A 95 14.10 -12.58 3.90
C GLU A 95 13.60 -13.20 2.58
N LEU A 96 13.33 -12.38 1.56
CA LEU A 96 12.66 -12.86 0.36
C LEU A 96 13.50 -12.68 -0.92
N GLY A 97 14.74 -12.22 -0.79
CA GLY A 97 15.72 -12.16 -1.88
C GLY A 97 15.42 -11.11 -2.94
N VAL A 98 14.78 -10.01 -2.58
CA VAL A 98 14.61 -8.85 -3.46
C VAL A 98 15.95 -8.13 -3.60
N GLU A 99 16.30 -7.81 -4.84
CA GLU A 99 17.54 -7.11 -5.21
C GLU A 99 17.26 -5.70 -5.74
N GLU A 100 16.07 -5.46 -6.30
CA GLU A 100 15.71 -4.17 -6.88
C GLU A 100 14.38 -3.65 -6.35
N ILE A 101 14.26 -2.33 -6.22
CA ILE A 101 13.03 -1.65 -5.80
C ILE A 101 12.59 -0.69 -6.90
N MET A 102 11.32 -0.79 -7.29
CA MET A 102 10.69 0.12 -8.24
C MET A 102 9.57 0.92 -7.55
N VAL A 103 9.58 2.24 -7.72
CA VAL A 103 8.50 3.12 -7.23
C VAL A 103 7.68 3.58 -8.42
N ILE A 104 6.37 3.33 -8.38
CA ILE A 104 5.46 3.62 -9.50
C ILE A 104 4.31 4.48 -9.01
N ALA A 105 4.21 5.69 -9.56
CA ALA A 105 3.06 6.56 -9.40
C ALA A 105 2.17 6.54 -10.66
N HIS A 106 1.07 7.26 -10.62
CA HIS A 106 0.14 7.40 -11.74
C HIS A 106 -0.46 8.80 -11.78
N SER A 107 -0.95 9.19 -12.94
CA SER A 107 -1.72 10.43 -13.11
C SER A 107 -3.06 10.38 -12.37
N ASP A 108 -3.60 11.53 -12.03
CA ASP A 108 -4.89 11.66 -11.36
C ASP A 108 -4.97 10.83 -10.05
N CYS A 109 -3.90 10.85 -9.27
CA CYS A 109 -3.82 10.15 -7.99
C CYS A 109 -4.67 10.87 -6.94
N GLY A 110 -5.52 10.12 -6.22
CA GLY A 110 -6.33 10.69 -5.13
C GLY A 110 -5.52 11.25 -3.95
N ALA A 111 -4.24 10.91 -3.84
CA ALA A 111 -3.34 11.50 -2.85
C ALA A 111 -2.71 12.83 -3.31
N CYS A 112 -2.85 13.18 -4.60
CA CYS A 112 -2.44 14.48 -5.11
C CYS A 112 -3.40 15.55 -4.58
N HIS A 113 -2.85 16.62 -4.02
CA HIS A 113 -3.62 17.72 -3.39
C HIS A 113 -4.51 17.29 -2.20
N MET A 114 -4.18 16.20 -1.52
CA MET A 114 -4.87 15.81 -0.29
C MET A 114 -4.38 16.69 0.87
N HIS A 115 -5.31 17.29 1.61
CA HIS A 115 -5.03 18.18 2.74
C HIS A 115 -5.52 17.56 4.05
N SER A 116 -4.65 17.51 5.03
CA SER A 116 -4.93 16.97 6.37
C SER A 116 -6.08 17.68 7.06
N GLU A 117 -6.16 19.00 6.94
CA GLU A 117 -7.24 19.81 7.55
C GLU A 117 -8.61 19.36 7.06
N GLU A 118 -8.79 19.20 5.76
CA GLU A 118 -10.06 18.72 5.19
C GLU A 118 -10.40 17.30 5.66
N MET A 119 -9.40 16.46 5.78
CA MET A 119 -9.58 15.09 6.27
C MET A 119 -10.00 15.08 7.74
N LEU A 120 -9.38 15.91 8.58
CA LEU A 120 -9.74 16.04 9.99
C LEU A 120 -11.15 16.57 10.16
N GLU A 121 -11.60 17.53 9.33
CA GLU A 121 -13.00 17.99 9.35
C GLU A 121 -13.98 16.89 8.93
N LYS A 122 -13.66 16.10 7.92
CA LYS A 122 -14.46 14.92 7.53
C LYS A 122 -14.54 13.87 8.65
N MET A 123 -13.47 13.67 9.41
CA MET A 123 -13.44 12.78 10.58
C MET A 123 -14.39 13.29 11.66
N LYS A 124 -14.31 14.58 12.02
CA LYS A 124 -15.20 15.22 13.00
C LYS A 124 -16.68 15.12 12.57
N ALA A 125 -16.96 15.40 11.30
CA ALA A 125 -18.31 15.30 10.74
C ALA A 125 -18.89 13.87 10.83
N ARG A 126 -18.05 12.84 10.90
CA ARG A 126 -18.44 11.44 11.12
C ARG A 126 -18.46 11.00 12.59
N GLY A 127 -18.33 11.94 13.52
CA GLY A 127 -18.45 11.70 14.96
C GLY A 127 -17.13 11.37 15.66
N ILE A 128 -15.96 11.57 15.02
CA ILE A 128 -14.69 11.48 15.74
C ILE A 128 -14.57 12.69 16.67
N ASN A 129 -14.34 12.43 17.95
CA ASN A 129 -14.23 13.49 18.95
C ASN A 129 -12.97 14.33 18.70
N ALA A 130 -13.16 15.65 18.61
CA ALA A 130 -12.07 16.61 18.40
C ALA A 130 -11.00 16.55 19.52
N ASP A 131 -11.40 16.23 20.75
CA ASP A 131 -10.49 16.12 21.89
C ASP A 131 -9.45 15.00 21.68
N TYR A 132 -9.81 13.90 21.00
CA TYR A 132 -8.86 12.86 20.65
C TYR A 132 -7.83 13.35 19.64
N ILE A 133 -8.24 14.14 18.65
CA ILE A 133 -7.34 14.73 17.67
C ILE A 133 -6.35 15.67 18.36
N HIS A 134 -6.87 16.56 19.24
CA HIS A 134 -6.04 17.48 20.03
C HIS A 134 -5.05 16.74 20.94
N MET A 135 -5.51 15.70 21.62
CA MET A 135 -4.68 14.88 22.50
C MET A 135 -3.55 14.19 21.71
N MET A 136 -3.86 13.61 20.55
CA MET A 136 -2.86 12.96 19.70
C MET A 136 -1.82 13.95 19.19
N SER A 137 -2.25 15.16 18.77
CA SER A 137 -1.34 16.25 18.40
C SER A 137 -0.44 16.66 19.56
N PHE A 138 -0.99 16.79 20.76
CA PHE A 138 -0.23 17.09 21.97
C PHE A 138 0.81 15.99 22.29
N CYS A 139 0.47 14.72 22.00
CA CYS A 139 1.38 13.58 22.14
C CYS A 139 2.42 13.47 21.00
N GLY A 140 2.49 14.44 20.10
CA GLY A 140 3.50 14.51 19.05
C GLY A 140 3.10 13.93 17.70
N VAL A 141 1.82 13.62 17.47
CA VAL A 141 1.36 13.25 16.13
C VAL A 141 1.24 14.51 15.27
N ASP A 142 2.10 14.63 14.29
CA ASP A 142 2.02 15.66 13.26
C ASP A 142 1.08 15.20 12.14
N PHE A 143 -0.21 15.62 12.23
CA PHE A 143 -1.20 15.27 11.25
C PHE A 143 -0.93 15.86 9.86
N HIS A 144 -0.25 17.01 9.76
CA HIS A 144 0.12 17.60 8.48
C HIS A 144 1.11 16.71 7.75
N SER A 145 2.26 16.43 8.34
CA SER A 145 3.27 15.60 7.71
C SER A 145 2.79 14.16 7.45
N TRP A 146 1.81 13.69 8.22
CA TRP A 146 1.32 12.32 8.10
C TRP A 146 0.16 12.13 7.10
N LEU A 147 -0.75 13.11 7.00
CA LEU A 147 -1.98 13.00 6.19
C LEU A 147 -1.97 13.86 4.93
N ASP A 148 -1.11 14.87 4.84
CA ASP A 148 -1.00 15.65 3.62
C ASP A 148 -0.51 14.79 2.46
N GLY A 149 -1.05 15.03 1.29
CA GLY A 149 -0.62 14.42 0.06
C GLY A 149 0.57 15.15 -0.56
N PHE A 150 0.67 15.08 -1.86
CA PHE A 150 1.72 15.74 -2.62
C PHE A 150 1.10 16.60 -3.75
N GLU A 151 1.84 17.63 -4.18
CA GLU A 151 1.43 18.55 -5.24
C GLU A 151 1.91 18.08 -6.63
N ASP A 152 3.04 17.39 -6.67
CA ASP A 152 3.74 17.01 -7.88
C ASP A 152 4.10 15.52 -7.84
N THR A 153 3.53 14.76 -8.75
CA THR A 153 3.70 13.31 -8.83
C THR A 153 5.16 12.92 -9.11
N GLU A 154 5.86 13.63 -9.99
CA GLU A 154 7.25 13.32 -10.34
C GLU A 154 8.17 13.59 -9.15
N LYS A 155 8.00 14.72 -8.48
CA LYS A 155 8.77 15.04 -7.27
C LYS A 155 8.50 14.03 -6.15
N SER A 156 7.26 13.60 -5.99
CA SER A 156 6.89 12.58 -5.00
C SER A 156 7.59 11.24 -5.24
N VAL A 157 7.62 10.76 -6.49
CA VAL A 157 8.35 9.53 -6.85
C VAL A 157 9.84 9.69 -6.60
N ARG A 158 10.44 10.78 -7.08
CA ARG A 158 11.88 11.05 -6.88
C ARG A 158 12.25 11.14 -5.39
N GLY A 159 11.45 11.85 -4.61
CA GLY A 159 11.66 11.94 -3.16
C GLY A 159 11.51 10.60 -2.45
N THR A 160 10.57 9.75 -2.88
CA THR A 160 10.41 8.40 -2.34
C THR A 160 11.62 7.51 -2.68
N VAL A 161 12.13 7.58 -3.91
CA VAL A 161 13.35 6.86 -4.32
C VAL A 161 14.56 7.36 -3.54
N ASP A 162 14.72 8.67 -3.44
CA ASP A 162 15.81 9.28 -2.68
C ASP A 162 15.80 8.86 -1.20
N PHE A 163 14.60 8.82 -0.60
CA PHE A 163 14.44 8.33 0.76
C PHE A 163 14.86 6.86 0.92
N ILE A 164 14.49 5.99 -0.04
CA ILE A 164 14.86 4.57 -0.02
C ILE A 164 16.38 4.41 -0.12
N VAL A 165 17.01 5.09 -1.09
CA VAL A 165 18.45 5.00 -1.35
C VAL A 165 19.29 5.47 -0.16
N HIS A 166 18.83 6.46 0.58
CA HIS A 166 19.53 7.00 1.74
C HIS A 166 19.09 6.41 3.08
N HIS A 167 18.16 5.45 3.07
CA HIS A 167 17.69 4.85 4.32
C HIS A 167 18.78 3.96 4.95
N PRO A 168 19.16 4.19 6.24
CA PRO A 168 20.32 3.53 6.85
C PRO A 168 20.24 2.01 6.99
N LEU A 169 19.04 1.41 6.82
CA LEU A 169 18.83 -0.04 6.89
C LEU A 169 18.64 -0.69 5.51
N ILE A 170 18.66 0.08 4.43
CA ILE A 170 18.57 -0.44 3.06
C ILE A 170 19.98 -0.48 2.47
N PRO A 171 20.44 -1.62 1.92
CA PRO A 171 21.76 -1.72 1.29
C PRO A 171 21.92 -0.73 0.14
N SER A 172 23.15 -0.27 -0.09
CA SER A 172 23.50 0.69 -1.15
C SER A 172 24.04 0.02 -2.42
N ASP A 173 24.16 -1.28 -2.44
CA ASP A 173 24.68 -2.13 -3.52
C ASP A 173 23.58 -2.73 -4.38
#